data_f46adad83a1ee0c7916d7d2e7fedbc29
#
_entry.id   f46adad83a1ee0c7916d7d2e7fedbc29
#
_cell.length_a   1.000
_cell.length_b   1.000
_cell.length_c   1.000
_cell.angle_alpha   90.00
_cell.angle_beta   90.00
_cell.angle_gamma   90.00
#
_symmetry.space_group_name_H-M   'P 1'
#
loop_
_entity.id
_entity.type
_entity.pdbx_description
1 polymer ?
#
loop_
_entity_poly.entity_id
_entity_poly.type
_entity_poly.pdbx_seq_one_letter_code
_entity_poly.pdbx_strand_id
1 'polypeptide(L)'
;MPDTQVKFGEDFTYLNRIGKYMVEKKPDVVIHLGDFADMESLSTYDVGKKTFEGKRYVKDIAAAHEAMDQLLGPLREFNNRAKKNKEKQYKPRLVLCLGNHEERIKRAINSDPKLEGLIKYEDLPFKDWEVHDFLRPVFINGIAYSHYFPTGVMGRPATTASAMVSKLHMSCIAGHQQGKQVAYGKRPDGSTITCIIAGSCYEHNEGYLDHQTNQHFRGIVMLHEVDNGCFDEMFCSLEFLKKKYG
;
A
#
# COMPACT_ATOMS: atom_id res chain seq x y z
N MET A 1 -0.17 -4.71 -2.55
CA MET A 1 0.85 -4.21 -1.58
C MET A 1 0.14 -3.32 -0.57
N PRO A 2 0.11 -3.67 0.73
CA PRO A 2 -0.40 -2.77 1.78
C PRO A 2 0.70 -1.84 2.29
N ASP A 3 0.35 -0.89 3.06
CA ASP A 3 1.08 -0.02 4.01
C ASP A 3 2.60 -0.23 4.04
N THR A 4 3.36 0.46 3.20
CA THR A 4 4.84 0.43 3.19
C THR A 4 5.44 1.41 4.19
N GLN A 5 4.70 2.46 4.54
CA GLN A 5 5.03 3.46 5.55
C GLN A 5 6.51 3.87 5.53
N VAL A 6 7.02 4.18 4.32
CA VAL A 6 8.42 4.58 4.17
C VAL A 6 8.70 5.88 4.90
N LYS A 7 9.81 5.92 5.61
CA LYS A 7 10.25 7.06 6.40
C LYS A 7 11.76 7.24 6.35
N PHE A 8 12.20 8.45 6.59
CA PHE A 8 13.61 8.80 6.48
C PHE A 8 14.47 8.01 7.48
N GLY A 9 15.57 7.46 6.97
CA GLY A 9 16.55 6.72 7.77
C GLY A 9 16.32 5.20 7.85
N GLU A 10 15.26 4.68 7.20
CA GLU A 10 15.01 3.25 7.13
C GLU A 10 15.61 2.62 5.86
N ASP A 11 15.80 1.29 5.87
CA ASP A 11 16.27 0.52 4.71
C ASP A 11 15.09 0.11 3.82
N PHE A 12 15.19 0.41 2.53
CA PHE A 12 14.15 0.12 1.54
C PHE A 12 14.51 -1.07 0.62
N THR A 13 15.55 -1.84 0.92
CA THR A 13 15.97 -2.98 0.09
C THR A 13 14.89 -4.05 -0.05
N TYR A 14 13.95 -4.15 0.90
CA TYR A 14 12.80 -5.04 0.78
C TYR A 14 11.91 -4.66 -0.42
N LEU A 15 11.79 -3.39 -0.78
CA LEU A 15 11.04 -2.94 -1.95
C LEU A 15 11.70 -3.38 -3.26
N ASN A 16 13.05 -3.40 -3.31
CA ASN A 16 13.76 -3.93 -4.46
C ASN A 16 13.47 -5.44 -4.66
N ARG A 17 13.41 -6.19 -3.56
CA ARG A 17 13.04 -7.63 -3.60
C ARG A 17 11.61 -7.82 -4.12
N ILE A 18 10.67 -6.96 -3.71
CA ILE A 18 9.30 -6.95 -4.25
C ILE A 18 9.30 -6.61 -5.74
N GLY A 19 10.09 -5.62 -6.17
CA GLY A 19 10.25 -5.28 -7.59
C GLY A 19 10.80 -6.44 -8.42
N LYS A 20 11.78 -7.19 -7.90
CA LYS A 20 12.30 -8.42 -8.55
C LYS A 20 11.21 -9.49 -8.66
N TYR A 21 10.42 -9.68 -7.60
CA TYR A 21 9.30 -10.61 -7.59
C TYR A 21 8.21 -10.21 -8.61
N MET A 22 7.88 -8.93 -8.68
CA MET A 22 6.96 -8.38 -9.69
C MET A 22 7.45 -8.68 -11.12
N VAL A 23 8.73 -8.49 -11.41
CA VAL A 23 9.31 -8.79 -12.73
C VAL A 23 9.33 -10.30 -13.03
N GLU A 24 9.53 -11.16 -12.03
CA GLU A 24 9.47 -12.62 -12.17
C GLU A 24 8.05 -13.10 -12.45
N LYS A 25 7.08 -12.63 -11.65
CA LYS A 25 5.69 -13.12 -11.71
C LYS A 25 4.83 -12.43 -12.78
N LYS A 26 5.22 -11.24 -13.18
CA LYS A 26 4.55 -10.44 -14.22
C LYS A 26 3.04 -10.31 -14.02
N PRO A 27 2.55 -9.85 -12.83
CA PRO A 27 1.13 -9.59 -12.66
C PRO A 27 0.65 -8.51 -13.67
N ASP A 28 -0.57 -8.65 -14.18
CA ASP A 28 -1.15 -7.66 -15.09
C ASP A 28 -1.40 -6.32 -14.41
N VAL A 29 -1.75 -6.36 -13.13
CA VAL A 29 -2.05 -5.20 -12.30
C VAL A 29 -1.27 -5.26 -10.99
N VAL A 30 -0.64 -4.16 -10.62
CA VAL A 30 0.00 -3.97 -9.31
C VAL A 30 -0.75 -2.89 -8.55
N ILE A 31 -1.25 -3.21 -7.37
CA ILE A 31 -2.06 -2.29 -6.56
C ILE A 31 -1.34 -2.00 -5.25
N HIS A 32 -1.12 -0.71 -4.96
CA HIS A 32 -0.72 -0.22 -3.64
C HIS A 32 -1.96 0.30 -2.90
N LEU A 33 -2.19 -0.21 -1.69
CA LEU A 33 -3.40 0.07 -0.91
C LEU A 33 -3.31 1.32 -0.04
N GLY A 34 -2.33 2.18 -0.28
CA GLY A 34 -2.12 3.43 0.47
C GLY A 34 -1.13 3.30 1.63
N ASP A 35 -0.89 4.41 2.28
CA ASP A 35 0.17 4.57 3.29
C ASP A 35 1.53 4.10 2.73
N PHE A 36 1.85 4.59 1.51
CA PHE A 36 3.17 4.37 0.92
C PHE A 36 4.23 5.14 1.71
N ALA A 37 4.03 6.43 1.92
CA ALA A 37 4.89 7.29 2.71
C ALA A 37 4.28 7.52 4.10
N ASP A 38 5.09 7.43 5.16
CA ASP A 38 4.60 7.69 6.52
C ASP A 38 4.24 9.17 6.74
N MET A 39 4.97 10.10 6.08
CA MET A 39 4.75 11.54 6.24
C MET A 39 4.81 11.97 7.71
N GLU A 40 5.81 11.50 8.44
CA GLU A 40 5.97 11.71 9.88
C GLU A 40 6.00 13.19 10.27
N SER A 41 6.59 14.05 9.42
CA SER A 41 6.69 15.49 9.66
C SER A 41 5.34 16.22 9.72
N LEU A 42 4.30 15.61 9.16
CA LEU A 42 2.93 16.13 9.15
C LEU A 42 2.01 15.40 10.15
N SER A 43 2.57 14.54 11.01
CA SER A 43 1.82 13.84 12.06
C SER A 43 1.37 14.82 13.14
N THR A 44 0.05 14.91 13.36
CA THR A 44 -0.51 15.69 14.48
C THR A 44 -0.46 14.94 15.81
N TYR A 45 -0.32 13.62 15.78
CA TYR A 45 -0.26 12.76 16.98
C TYR A 45 1.08 12.83 17.70
N ASP A 46 2.14 13.24 17.01
CA ASP A 46 3.52 13.23 17.52
C ASP A 46 4.00 14.63 17.93
N VAL A 47 3.21 15.66 17.70
CA VAL A 47 3.51 17.04 18.12
C VAL A 47 3.75 17.07 19.63
N GLY A 48 4.89 17.63 20.04
CA GLY A 48 5.31 17.71 21.44
C GLY A 48 6.00 16.47 22.00
N LYS A 49 6.09 15.38 21.25
CA LYS A 49 6.88 14.21 21.64
C LYS A 49 8.34 14.36 21.20
N LYS A 50 9.27 13.75 21.95
CA LYS A 50 10.70 13.72 21.61
C LYS A 50 10.94 13.09 20.22
N THR A 51 10.13 12.12 19.83
CA THR A 51 10.21 11.42 18.53
C THR A 51 9.89 12.32 17.35
N PHE A 52 9.27 13.48 17.57
CA PHE A 52 8.95 14.44 16.51
C PHE A 52 10.14 15.35 16.15
N GLU A 53 11.17 15.38 17.02
CA GLU A 53 12.35 16.21 16.81
C GLU A 53 13.09 15.82 15.52
N GLY A 54 13.43 16.82 14.70
CA GLY A 54 14.17 16.61 13.44
C GLY A 54 13.35 16.07 12.27
N LYS A 55 12.04 15.80 12.43
CA LYS A 55 11.14 15.45 11.30
C LYS A 55 11.00 16.65 10.37
N ARG A 56 11.10 16.42 9.06
CA ARG A 56 11.05 17.46 8.02
C ARG A 56 10.38 16.91 6.77
N TYR A 57 9.47 17.70 6.20
CA TYR A 57 8.74 17.33 4.97
C TYR A 57 9.69 16.92 3.83
N VAL A 58 10.76 17.67 3.60
CA VAL A 58 11.73 17.35 2.55
C VAL A 58 12.43 16.00 2.76
N LYS A 59 12.55 15.53 4.00
CA LYS A 59 13.10 14.21 4.31
C LYS A 59 12.08 13.10 4.01
N ASP A 60 10.81 13.34 4.33
CA ASP A 60 9.73 12.40 4.02
C ASP A 60 9.62 12.21 2.49
N ILE A 61 9.65 13.32 1.73
CA ILE A 61 9.62 13.28 0.28
C ILE A 61 10.87 12.56 -0.29
N ALA A 62 12.06 12.87 0.21
CA ALA A 62 13.29 12.20 -0.24
C ALA A 62 13.22 10.68 0.00
N ALA A 63 12.77 10.25 1.17
CA ALA A 63 12.58 8.83 1.49
C ALA A 63 11.55 8.17 0.56
N ALA A 64 10.44 8.84 0.27
CA ALA A 64 9.43 8.34 -0.67
C ALA A 64 10.01 8.14 -2.08
N HIS A 65 10.81 9.08 -2.58
CA HIS A 65 11.47 8.94 -3.88
C HIS A 65 12.45 7.77 -3.91
N GLU A 66 13.33 7.66 -2.90
CA GLU A 66 14.27 6.56 -2.78
C GLU A 66 13.57 5.19 -2.74
N ALA A 67 12.53 5.07 -1.92
CA ALA A 67 11.74 3.86 -1.79
C ALA A 67 11.05 3.45 -3.11
N MET A 68 10.47 4.42 -3.83
CA MET A 68 9.86 4.17 -5.14
C MET A 68 10.88 3.75 -6.19
N ASP A 69 12.08 4.31 -6.14
CA ASP A 69 13.17 3.91 -7.04
C ASP A 69 13.64 2.49 -6.74
N GLN A 70 13.68 2.08 -5.45
CA GLN A 70 13.93 0.68 -5.07
C GLN A 70 12.83 -0.25 -5.61
N LEU A 71 11.56 0.12 -5.49
CA LEU A 71 10.44 -0.70 -5.93
C LEU A 71 10.41 -0.87 -7.47
N LEU A 72 10.54 0.22 -8.21
CA LEU A 72 10.41 0.22 -9.67
C LEU A 72 11.74 0.00 -10.41
N GLY A 73 12.87 0.05 -9.72
CA GLY A 73 14.19 -0.18 -10.29
C GLY A 73 14.30 -1.47 -11.11
N PRO A 74 13.96 -2.64 -10.55
CA PRO A 74 14.00 -3.92 -11.27
C PRO A 74 13.11 -3.94 -12.52
N LEU A 75 11.95 -3.30 -12.51
CA LEU A 75 11.06 -3.17 -13.67
C LEU A 75 11.69 -2.30 -14.76
N ARG A 76 12.29 -1.17 -14.38
CA ARG A 76 12.99 -0.27 -15.32
C ARG A 76 14.21 -0.97 -15.95
N GLU A 77 14.99 -1.69 -15.15
CA GLU A 77 16.15 -2.48 -15.63
C GLU A 77 15.72 -3.57 -16.61
N PHE A 78 14.69 -4.35 -16.26
CA PHE A 78 14.12 -5.36 -17.13
C PHE A 78 13.69 -4.76 -18.47
N ASN A 79 12.93 -3.66 -18.45
CA ASN A 79 12.42 -3.02 -19.66
C ASN A 79 13.52 -2.38 -20.51
N ASN A 80 14.57 -1.82 -19.89
CA ASN A 80 15.72 -1.30 -20.61
C ASN A 80 16.50 -2.41 -21.32
N ARG A 81 16.66 -3.57 -20.69
CA ARG A 81 17.27 -4.74 -21.29
C ARG A 81 16.42 -5.29 -22.44
N ALA A 82 15.12 -5.48 -22.22
CA ALA A 82 14.18 -5.94 -23.23
C ALA A 82 14.18 -5.01 -24.46
N LYS A 83 14.20 -3.68 -24.25
CA LYS A 83 14.32 -2.69 -25.34
C LYS A 83 15.60 -2.85 -26.14
N LYS A 84 16.77 -3.02 -25.49
CA LYS A 84 18.05 -3.25 -26.16
C LYS A 84 18.05 -4.53 -26.99
N ASN A 85 17.42 -5.59 -26.47
CA ASN A 85 17.32 -6.89 -27.12
C ASN A 85 16.18 -6.99 -28.16
N LYS A 86 15.38 -5.93 -28.34
CA LYS A 86 14.16 -5.93 -29.17
C LYS A 86 13.11 -6.96 -28.71
N GLU A 87 13.07 -7.23 -27.42
CA GLU A 87 12.11 -8.12 -26.76
C GLU A 87 10.89 -7.33 -26.25
N LYS A 88 9.80 -8.04 -25.92
CA LYS A 88 8.58 -7.44 -25.37
C LYS A 88 8.87 -6.88 -23.96
N GLN A 89 8.61 -5.59 -23.78
CA GLN A 89 8.64 -4.96 -22.47
C GLN A 89 7.48 -5.45 -21.60
N TYR A 90 7.66 -5.48 -20.29
CA TYR A 90 6.62 -5.74 -19.31
C TYR A 90 6.12 -4.40 -18.75
N LYS A 91 4.83 -4.13 -18.93
CA LYS A 91 4.18 -2.88 -18.53
C LYS A 91 2.90 -3.19 -17.76
N PRO A 92 2.99 -3.50 -16.47
CA PRO A 92 1.81 -3.71 -15.65
C PRO A 92 1.02 -2.41 -15.50
N ARG A 93 -0.28 -2.50 -15.29
CA ARG A 93 -1.08 -1.39 -14.79
C ARG A 93 -0.68 -1.15 -13.33
N LEU A 94 -0.21 0.05 -13.00
CA LEU A 94 0.17 0.45 -11.64
C LEU A 94 -0.95 1.30 -11.05
N VAL A 95 -1.57 0.85 -9.96
CA VAL A 95 -2.68 1.52 -9.28
C VAL A 95 -2.30 1.82 -7.84
N LEU A 96 -2.54 3.03 -7.38
CA LEU A 96 -2.26 3.46 -6.01
C LEU A 96 -3.50 4.12 -5.41
N CYS A 97 -4.00 3.57 -4.33
CA CYS A 97 -4.99 4.22 -3.48
C CYS A 97 -4.25 5.09 -2.45
N LEU A 98 -4.60 6.36 -2.30
CA LEU A 98 -4.01 7.17 -1.24
C LEU A 98 -4.48 6.67 0.13
N GLY A 99 -3.56 6.65 1.10
CA GLY A 99 -3.84 6.30 2.49
C GLY A 99 -4.04 7.52 3.38
N ASN A 100 -4.27 7.28 4.66
CA ASN A 100 -4.46 8.36 5.62
C ASN A 100 -3.15 9.10 5.97
N HIS A 101 -2.00 8.52 5.65
CA HIS A 101 -0.70 9.17 5.82
C HIS A 101 -0.44 10.16 4.68
N GLU A 102 -0.72 9.83 3.43
CA GLU A 102 -0.65 10.80 2.34
C GLU A 102 -1.68 11.92 2.52
N GLU A 103 -2.87 11.64 3.07
CA GLU A 103 -3.91 12.63 3.37
C GLU A 103 -3.46 13.66 4.43
N ARG A 104 -2.34 13.42 5.13
CA ARG A 104 -1.72 14.41 6.05
C ARG A 104 -1.33 15.68 5.30
N ILE A 105 -0.94 15.61 4.03
CA ILE A 105 -0.62 16.78 3.20
C ILE A 105 -1.84 17.71 3.12
N LYS A 106 -2.99 17.19 2.71
CA LYS A 106 -4.23 17.96 2.59
C LYS A 106 -4.71 18.48 3.95
N ARG A 107 -4.60 17.65 4.99
CA ARG A 107 -4.96 18.07 6.35
C ARG A 107 -4.06 19.19 6.87
N ALA A 108 -2.76 19.15 6.58
CA ALA A 108 -1.83 20.22 6.95
C ALA A 108 -2.18 21.52 6.25
N ILE A 109 -2.44 21.51 4.95
CA ILE A 109 -2.88 22.69 4.18
C ILE A 109 -4.20 23.25 4.74
N ASN A 110 -5.17 22.40 5.04
CA ASN A 110 -6.44 22.82 5.62
C ASN A 110 -6.28 23.44 7.01
N SER A 111 -5.28 22.99 7.79
CA SER A 111 -5.01 23.51 9.13
C SER A 111 -4.16 24.80 9.11
N ASP A 112 -3.29 24.94 8.12
CA ASP A 112 -2.51 26.16 7.86
C ASP A 112 -2.48 26.47 6.36
N PRO A 113 -3.38 27.35 5.88
CA PRO A 113 -3.47 27.71 4.46
C PRO A 113 -2.20 28.34 3.87
N LYS A 114 -1.23 28.77 4.70
CA LYS A 114 0.07 29.25 4.22
C LYS A 114 0.91 28.15 3.57
N LEU A 115 0.59 26.90 3.83
CA LEU A 115 1.24 25.74 3.22
C LEU A 115 0.77 25.45 1.80
N GLU A 116 -0.33 26.09 1.35
CA GLU A 116 -0.84 25.91 -0.02
C GLU A 116 0.21 26.33 -1.04
N GLY A 117 0.50 25.44 -1.98
CA GLY A 117 1.56 25.62 -2.98
C GLY A 117 2.98 25.35 -2.49
N LEU A 118 3.20 25.20 -1.18
CA LEU A 118 4.51 24.82 -0.62
C LEU A 118 4.66 23.30 -0.46
N ILE A 119 3.56 22.60 -0.16
CA ILE A 119 3.48 21.15 -0.07
C ILE A 119 2.31 20.64 -0.91
N LYS A 120 2.47 19.50 -1.57
CA LYS A 120 1.44 18.97 -2.46
C LYS A 120 1.61 17.47 -2.72
N TYR A 121 0.56 16.80 -3.20
CA TYR A 121 0.63 15.38 -3.55
C TYR A 121 1.62 15.09 -4.68
N GLU A 122 1.82 16.02 -5.61
CA GLU A 122 2.72 15.90 -6.75
C GLU A 122 4.21 15.88 -6.32
N ASP A 123 4.53 16.22 -5.07
CA ASP A 123 5.86 16.04 -4.52
C ASP A 123 6.19 14.55 -4.28
N LEU A 124 5.16 13.71 -4.14
CA LEU A 124 5.30 12.26 -4.01
C LEU A 124 5.61 11.58 -5.36
N PRO A 125 6.37 10.48 -5.39
CA PRO A 125 6.87 9.83 -6.61
C PRO A 125 5.83 8.97 -7.33
N PHE A 126 4.59 9.46 -7.48
CA PHE A 126 3.48 8.66 -7.98
C PHE A 126 3.16 8.88 -9.47
N LYS A 127 4.04 9.56 -10.23
CA LYS A 127 3.81 9.92 -11.63
C LYS A 127 3.55 8.74 -12.58
N ASP A 128 4.08 7.56 -12.25
CA ASP A 128 3.93 6.34 -13.05
C ASP A 128 2.69 5.51 -12.62
N TRP A 129 1.94 5.98 -11.62
CA TRP A 129 0.80 5.32 -11.03
C TRP A 129 -0.52 6.00 -11.38
N GLU A 130 -1.57 5.20 -11.55
CA GLU A 130 -2.95 5.64 -11.54
C GLU A 130 -3.35 5.87 -10.08
N VAL A 131 -3.39 7.14 -9.65
CA VAL A 131 -3.63 7.51 -8.25
C VAL A 131 -5.12 7.73 -8.01
N HIS A 132 -5.64 7.10 -6.98
CA HIS A 132 -7.01 7.25 -6.51
C HIS A 132 -7.04 7.96 -5.16
N ASP A 133 -7.94 8.93 -5.02
CA ASP A 133 -8.11 9.71 -3.80
C ASP A 133 -8.38 8.82 -2.57
N PHE A 134 -7.97 9.30 -1.42
CA PHE A 134 -8.22 8.65 -0.14
C PHE A 134 -9.71 8.29 0.04
N LEU A 135 -9.99 7.04 0.38
CA LEU A 135 -11.33 6.44 0.54
C LEU A 135 -12.20 6.41 -0.74
N ARG A 136 -11.62 6.67 -1.90
CA ARG A 136 -12.27 6.36 -3.18
C ARG A 136 -11.89 4.95 -3.64
N PRO A 137 -12.79 3.96 -3.55
CA PRO A 137 -12.48 2.61 -3.99
C PRO A 137 -12.24 2.56 -5.50
N VAL A 138 -11.26 1.77 -5.91
CA VAL A 138 -11.08 1.38 -7.31
C VAL A 138 -11.62 -0.03 -7.53
N PHE A 139 -12.30 -0.23 -8.65
CA PHE A 139 -12.91 -1.51 -8.99
C PHE A 139 -12.16 -2.14 -10.17
N ILE A 140 -11.62 -3.34 -9.97
CA ILE A 140 -10.90 -4.08 -11.01
C ILE A 140 -11.38 -5.53 -10.97
N ASN A 141 -11.88 -6.04 -12.09
CA ASN A 141 -12.36 -7.41 -12.24
C ASN A 141 -13.31 -7.88 -11.12
N GLY A 142 -14.24 -7.01 -10.70
CA GLY A 142 -15.25 -7.34 -9.67
C GLY A 142 -14.76 -7.27 -8.24
N ILE A 143 -13.52 -6.82 -8.00
CA ILE A 143 -12.94 -6.62 -6.68
C ILE A 143 -12.82 -5.13 -6.40
N ALA A 144 -13.22 -4.69 -5.20
CA ALA A 144 -13.00 -3.32 -4.73
C ALA A 144 -11.69 -3.23 -3.94
N TYR A 145 -10.89 -2.21 -4.21
CA TYR A 145 -9.64 -1.91 -3.53
C TYR A 145 -9.72 -0.51 -2.93
N SER A 146 -9.31 -0.36 -1.68
CA SER A 146 -9.22 0.92 -1.00
C SER A 146 -8.22 0.81 0.15
N HIS A 147 -7.70 1.94 0.64
CA HIS A 147 -6.87 1.92 1.85
C HIS A 147 -7.64 1.30 3.02
N TYR A 148 -8.89 1.75 3.24
CA TYR A 148 -9.87 1.03 4.05
C TYR A 148 -11.29 1.33 3.56
N PHE A 149 -12.26 0.54 4.04
CA PHE A 149 -13.67 0.75 3.75
C PHE A 149 -14.35 1.30 5.01
N PRO A 150 -14.96 2.51 4.95
CA PRO A 150 -15.71 3.07 6.08
C PRO A 150 -17.05 2.33 6.23
N THR A 151 -17.11 1.40 7.15
CA THR A 151 -18.32 0.61 7.45
C THR A 151 -18.91 0.90 8.81
N GLY A 152 -18.18 1.64 9.64
CA GLY A 152 -18.58 2.04 10.97
C GLY A 152 -19.29 3.38 11.00
N VAL A 153 -19.90 3.68 12.16
CA VAL A 153 -20.43 5.01 12.46
C VAL A 153 -19.31 6.05 12.38
N MET A 154 -19.59 7.24 11.84
CA MET A 154 -18.63 8.34 11.67
C MET A 154 -17.47 8.02 10.71
N GLY A 155 -17.66 7.13 9.74
CA GLY A 155 -16.64 6.83 8.74
C GLY A 155 -15.46 6.00 9.25
N ARG A 156 -15.60 5.32 10.40
CA ARG A 156 -14.55 4.43 10.92
C ARG A 156 -14.31 3.25 10.00
N PRO A 157 -13.04 2.80 9.86
CA PRO A 157 -12.69 1.66 9.04
C PRO A 157 -13.37 0.37 9.53
N ALA A 158 -13.62 -0.56 8.60
CA ALA A 158 -13.98 -1.92 8.94
C ALA A 158 -12.85 -2.54 9.79
N THR A 159 -13.18 -3.07 10.96
CA THR A 159 -12.19 -3.62 11.88
C THR A 159 -11.75 -5.03 11.54
N THR A 160 -12.55 -5.77 10.75
CA THR A 160 -12.27 -7.15 10.37
C THR A 160 -12.68 -7.44 8.94
N ALA A 161 -12.03 -8.43 8.32
CA ALA A 161 -12.41 -8.93 7.00
C ALA A 161 -13.85 -9.50 7.00
N SER A 162 -14.30 -10.12 8.09
CA SER A 162 -15.68 -10.61 8.24
C SER A 162 -16.70 -9.46 8.24
N ALA A 163 -16.36 -8.33 8.87
CA ALA A 163 -17.22 -7.13 8.81
C ALA A 163 -17.30 -6.57 7.38
N MET A 164 -16.22 -6.66 6.60
CA MET A 164 -16.25 -6.26 5.18
C MET A 164 -17.20 -7.17 4.39
N VAL A 165 -17.11 -8.50 4.54
CA VAL A 165 -18.02 -9.46 3.89
C VAL A 165 -19.47 -9.11 4.20
N SER A 166 -19.81 -8.93 5.46
CA SER A 166 -21.20 -8.73 5.91
C SER A 166 -21.80 -7.36 5.53
N LYS A 167 -20.95 -6.34 5.31
CA LYS A 167 -21.41 -4.97 5.06
C LYS A 167 -21.26 -4.50 3.63
N LEU A 168 -20.28 -5.03 2.87
CA LEU A 168 -19.98 -4.58 1.52
C LEU A 168 -20.55 -5.49 0.44
N HIS A 169 -20.86 -6.74 0.78
CA HIS A 169 -21.51 -7.73 -0.10
C HIS A 169 -20.79 -7.98 -1.44
N MET A 170 -19.47 -7.70 -1.47
CA MET A 170 -18.61 -7.95 -2.63
C MET A 170 -17.18 -8.25 -2.18
N SER A 171 -16.38 -8.79 -3.07
CA SER A 171 -14.95 -9.01 -2.78
C SER A 171 -14.22 -7.69 -2.64
N CYS A 172 -13.46 -7.54 -1.55
CA CYS A 172 -12.78 -6.30 -1.19
C CYS A 172 -11.40 -6.55 -0.60
N ILE A 173 -10.44 -5.70 -0.93
CA ILE A 173 -9.09 -5.78 -0.36
C ILE A 173 -8.70 -4.42 0.22
N ALA A 174 -8.24 -4.43 1.46
CA ALA A 174 -7.86 -3.24 2.22
C ALA A 174 -6.49 -3.38 2.90
N GLY A 175 -5.82 -2.27 3.15
CA GLY A 175 -4.67 -2.09 4.04
C GLY A 175 -5.07 -1.61 5.43
N HIS A 176 -4.35 -0.62 5.96
CA HIS A 176 -4.61 0.16 7.17
C HIS A 176 -4.55 -0.60 8.50
N GLN A 177 -5.23 -1.72 8.64
CA GLN A 177 -5.28 -2.51 9.90
C GLN A 177 -4.00 -3.29 10.20
N GLN A 178 -3.10 -3.40 9.22
CA GLN A 178 -1.77 -4.01 9.30
C GLN A 178 -1.73 -5.49 9.74
N GLY A 179 -2.80 -6.03 10.30
CA GLY A 179 -2.97 -7.47 10.56
C GLY A 179 -3.42 -8.21 9.30
N LYS A 180 -3.04 -9.49 9.15
CA LYS A 180 -3.54 -10.33 8.06
C LYS A 180 -4.87 -10.95 8.45
N GLN A 181 -5.92 -10.70 7.67
CA GLN A 181 -7.22 -11.35 7.82
C GLN A 181 -7.79 -11.71 6.45
N VAL A 182 -8.42 -12.88 6.36
CA VAL A 182 -9.21 -13.30 5.21
C VAL A 182 -10.57 -13.78 5.71
N ALA A 183 -11.63 -13.41 5.02
CA ALA A 183 -12.97 -13.87 5.31
C ALA A 183 -13.72 -14.16 4.00
N TYR A 184 -14.51 -15.22 4.04
CA TYR A 184 -15.29 -15.69 2.89
C TYR A 184 -16.78 -15.57 3.18
N GLY A 185 -17.53 -15.23 2.13
CA GLY A 185 -18.98 -15.23 2.10
C GLY A 185 -19.49 -15.92 0.83
N LYS A 186 -20.79 -16.14 0.76
CA LYS A 186 -21.46 -16.70 -0.42
C LYS A 186 -22.51 -15.72 -0.92
N ARG A 187 -22.61 -15.58 -2.25
CA ARG A 187 -23.74 -14.92 -2.90
C ARG A 187 -24.84 -15.95 -3.17
N PRO A 188 -26.09 -15.48 -3.42
CA PRO A 188 -27.19 -16.39 -3.76
C PRO A 188 -26.97 -17.25 -5.01
N ASP A 189 -26.13 -16.78 -5.93
CA ASP A 189 -25.74 -17.51 -7.16
C ASP A 189 -24.68 -18.59 -6.92
N GLY A 190 -24.22 -18.74 -5.64
CA GLY A 190 -23.18 -19.69 -5.25
C GLY A 190 -21.76 -19.16 -5.37
N SER A 191 -21.55 -18.00 -5.99
CA SER A 191 -20.21 -17.40 -6.10
C SER A 191 -19.67 -16.98 -4.74
N THR A 192 -18.33 -16.96 -4.61
CA THR A 192 -17.66 -16.62 -3.36
C THR A 192 -17.39 -15.12 -3.30
N ILE A 193 -17.61 -14.52 -2.13
CA ILE A 193 -17.09 -13.21 -1.74
C ILE A 193 -15.85 -13.45 -0.90
N THR A 194 -14.72 -12.82 -1.25
CA THR A 194 -13.49 -12.86 -0.45
C THR A 194 -13.09 -11.46 -0.06
N CYS A 195 -13.01 -11.21 1.25
CA CYS A 195 -12.51 -9.94 1.79
C CYS A 195 -11.17 -10.16 2.48
N ILE A 196 -10.21 -9.28 2.20
CA ILE A 196 -8.84 -9.36 2.71
C ILE A 196 -8.46 -8.04 3.39
N ILE A 197 -7.90 -8.14 4.59
CA ILE A 197 -7.03 -7.13 5.18
C ILE A 197 -5.61 -7.63 4.95
N ALA A 198 -4.82 -6.89 4.17
CA ALA A 198 -3.63 -7.42 3.52
C ALA A 198 -2.36 -7.44 4.40
N GLY A 199 -2.43 -6.89 5.61
CA GLY A 199 -1.27 -6.75 6.49
C GLY A 199 -0.53 -5.43 6.29
N SER A 200 0.79 -5.46 6.47
CA SER A 200 1.71 -4.35 6.23
C SER A 200 2.88 -4.78 5.34
N CYS A 201 3.63 -3.81 4.80
CA CYS A 201 4.71 -4.09 3.87
C CYS A 201 5.96 -3.26 4.21
N TYR A 202 6.48 -3.40 5.44
CA TYR A 202 7.71 -2.75 5.90
C TYR A 202 8.49 -3.66 6.85
N GLU A 203 9.81 -3.41 7.02
CA GLU A 203 10.69 -4.20 7.91
C GLU A 203 11.00 -3.49 9.24
N HIS A 204 10.81 -2.18 9.35
CA HIS A 204 11.06 -1.42 10.58
C HIS A 204 10.03 -1.72 11.69
N ASN A 205 10.35 -1.29 12.91
CA ASN A 205 9.43 -1.38 14.04
C ASN A 205 8.78 -0.02 14.30
N GLU A 206 7.46 -0.05 14.50
CA GLU A 206 6.71 1.15 14.85
C GLU A 206 6.84 1.47 16.34
N GLY A 207 7.40 2.67 16.64
CA GLY A 207 7.67 3.08 18.02
C GLY A 207 6.42 3.22 18.90
N TYR A 208 5.23 3.40 18.31
CA TYR A 208 3.97 3.49 19.05
C TYR A 208 3.46 2.13 19.56
N LEU A 209 4.02 1.02 19.06
CA LEU A 209 3.62 -0.32 19.47
C LEU A 209 4.31 -0.80 20.74
N ASP A 210 5.47 -0.19 21.09
CA ASP A 210 6.28 -0.45 22.28
C ASP A 210 6.32 -1.95 22.66
N HIS A 211 5.73 -2.34 23.78
CA HIS A 211 5.68 -3.73 24.28
C HIS A 211 4.55 -4.57 23.68
N GLN A 212 3.70 -4.01 22.82
CA GLN A 212 2.64 -4.77 22.18
C GLN A 212 3.24 -5.70 21.13
N THR A 213 2.94 -6.99 21.27
CA THR A 213 3.34 -7.99 20.26
C THR A 213 2.66 -7.63 18.95
N ASN A 214 3.46 -7.19 18.01
CA ASN A 214 2.99 -6.80 16.70
C ASN A 214 2.63 -8.06 15.90
N GLN A 215 1.34 -8.41 15.84
CA GLN A 215 0.83 -9.50 15.02
C GLN A 215 0.68 -9.09 13.53
N HIS A 216 1.43 -8.08 13.10
CA HIS A 216 1.39 -7.64 11.72
C HIS A 216 1.92 -8.73 10.79
N PHE A 217 1.16 -9.05 9.77
CA PHE A 217 1.72 -9.79 8.64
C PHE A 217 2.52 -8.81 7.80
N ARG A 218 3.78 -9.11 7.57
CA ARG A 218 4.69 -8.30 6.75
C ARG A 218 4.91 -8.97 5.40
N GLY A 219 4.30 -8.40 4.36
CA GLY A 219 4.37 -9.01 3.02
C GLY A 219 3.42 -8.39 2.01
N ILE A 220 3.20 -9.14 0.94
CA ILE A 220 2.31 -8.80 -0.16
C ILE A 220 1.30 -9.92 -0.39
N VAL A 221 0.23 -9.61 -1.13
CA VAL A 221 -0.76 -10.58 -1.57
C VAL A 221 -0.73 -10.65 -3.09
N MET A 222 -0.61 -11.87 -3.64
CA MET A 222 -0.84 -12.16 -5.06
C MET A 222 -2.24 -12.74 -5.21
N LEU A 223 -2.93 -12.33 -6.26
CA LEU A 223 -4.21 -12.90 -6.65
C LEU A 223 -4.01 -13.64 -7.96
N HIS A 224 -4.47 -14.88 -8.00
CA HIS A 224 -4.45 -15.74 -9.18
C HIS A 224 -5.87 -16.01 -9.67
N GLU A 225 -6.02 -16.35 -10.93
CA GLU A 225 -7.30 -16.73 -11.55
C GLU A 225 -8.43 -15.74 -11.24
N VAL A 226 -8.11 -14.42 -11.36
CA VAL A 226 -9.08 -13.37 -11.01
C VAL A 226 -10.17 -13.30 -12.06
N ASP A 227 -11.39 -13.63 -11.67
CA ASP A 227 -12.58 -13.54 -12.52
C ASP A 227 -13.80 -13.08 -11.73
N ASN A 228 -14.41 -11.97 -12.15
CA ASN A 228 -15.66 -11.42 -11.63
C ASN A 228 -15.75 -11.40 -10.09
N GLY A 229 -14.65 -11.03 -9.43
CA GLY A 229 -14.55 -10.92 -7.96
C GLY A 229 -14.20 -12.22 -7.24
N CYS A 230 -14.02 -13.33 -7.96
CA CYS A 230 -13.45 -14.57 -7.45
C CYS A 230 -11.94 -14.61 -7.75
N PHE A 231 -11.14 -15.20 -6.86
CA PHE A 231 -9.70 -15.35 -7.02
C PHE A 231 -9.12 -16.33 -6.00
N ASP A 232 -7.91 -16.81 -6.29
CA ASP A 232 -7.08 -17.54 -5.33
C ASP A 232 -6.02 -16.60 -4.76
N GLU A 233 -6.00 -16.43 -3.44
CA GLU A 233 -5.04 -15.57 -2.76
C GLU A 233 -3.78 -16.32 -2.34
N MET A 234 -2.61 -15.71 -2.57
CA MET A 234 -1.32 -16.20 -2.07
C MET A 234 -0.58 -15.09 -1.33
N PHE A 235 -0.35 -15.29 -0.05
CA PHE A 235 0.42 -14.37 0.78
C PHE A 235 1.92 -14.68 0.67
N CYS A 236 2.71 -13.66 0.32
CA CYS A 236 4.16 -13.73 0.23
C CYS A 236 4.76 -12.84 1.33
N SER A 237 5.41 -13.44 2.34
CA SER A 237 6.07 -12.67 3.41
C SER A 237 7.34 -11.98 2.91
N LEU A 238 7.72 -10.86 3.55
CA LEU A 238 9.01 -10.20 3.28
C LEU A 238 10.18 -11.15 3.58
N GLU A 239 10.06 -12.00 4.59
CA GLU A 239 11.06 -13.02 4.91
C GLU A 239 11.25 -14.04 3.76
N PHE A 240 10.15 -14.48 3.12
CA PHE A 240 10.24 -15.31 1.92
C PHE A 240 10.95 -14.58 0.79
N LEU A 241 10.61 -13.32 0.54
CA LEU A 241 11.23 -12.51 -0.50
C LEU A 241 12.71 -12.24 -0.21
N LYS A 242 13.07 -12.06 1.06
CA LYS A 242 14.46 -11.93 1.49
C LYS A 242 15.27 -13.20 1.23
N LYS A 243 14.73 -14.38 1.54
CA LYS A 243 15.40 -15.65 1.22
C LYS A 243 15.57 -15.90 -0.28
N LYS A 244 14.64 -15.39 -1.08
CA LYS A 244 14.64 -15.61 -2.53
C LYS A 244 15.53 -14.64 -3.30
N TYR A 245 15.62 -13.38 -2.87
CA TYR A 245 16.27 -12.29 -3.63
C TYR A 245 17.34 -11.52 -2.85
N GLY A 246 17.56 -11.88 -1.60
CA GLY A 246 18.56 -11.26 -0.72
C GLY A 246 19.98 -11.73 -0.93
#